data_ec01fbd72634c4bd165105599d578d4f
#
_entry.id   ec01fbd72634c4bd165105599d578d4f
#
_cell.length_a   1.000
_cell.length_b   1.000
_cell.length_c   1.000
_cell.angle_alpha   90.00
_cell.angle_beta   90.00
_cell.angle_gamma   90.00
#
_symmetry.space_group_name_H-M   'P 1'
#
loop_
_entity.id
_entity.type
_entity.pdbx_description
1 polymer ?
#
loop_
_entity_poly.entity_id
_entity_poly.type
_entity_poly.pdbx_seq_one_letter_code
_entity_poly.pdbx_strand_id
1 'polypeptide(L)'
;MQFSVVSPAQRTPMLISVLLLMAVTTAPLSAQTQRPMTFLDVQELARPGSWTPSPDGQWMLYTISTPDWQEDTSQVDIHLVSMSGGLPSSRQMTFTTDDNESSPQWSRDSSFFVFASDRDAPVTESVNQLYFMRPDGGEARQITNVEKGVADFAFSFDGTWLAYRSGEVGLEQLYRLPVDDLFLADADQVTDGEAGIEDWTWARDSQSIYFIRQNFRDEDDVRRREENFTVDIKNAVTPFSNLWVTDLASQSVRQLTNLPDASVTDFELSLDGQWATFVGGSTERYERNITASRLYADQYLLELSTEHIERLTENFEIAESD
;
A
#
# COMPACT_ATOMS: atom_id res chain seq x y z
N MET A 1 83.43 36.68 54.65
CA MET A 1 83.40 35.67 55.73
C MET A 1 82.26 34.73 55.46
N GLN A 2 82.65 33.58 55.03
CA GLN A 2 82.45 32.29 55.63
C GLN A 2 81.02 31.73 55.55
N PHE A 3 80.90 30.73 54.71
CA PHE A 3 80.57 29.32 54.95
C PHE A 3 79.06 29.07 55.17
N SER A 4 78.34 28.06 54.65
CA SER A 4 78.65 26.70 54.31
C SER A 4 77.37 26.11 53.66
N VAL A 5 77.48 25.45 52.54
CA VAL A 5 77.27 24.01 52.27
C VAL A 5 76.17 23.34 53.10
N VAL A 6 75.17 22.78 52.42
CA VAL A 6 74.84 21.36 52.43
C VAL A 6 73.71 21.05 51.45
N SER A 7 74.00 20.21 50.45
CA SER A 7 73.10 19.30 49.66
C SER A 7 72.87 18.04 50.53
N PRO A 8 72.15 16.99 50.09
CA PRO A 8 71.02 16.78 49.26
C PRO A 8 69.96 15.87 49.93
N ALA A 9 68.80 15.65 49.30
CA ALA A 9 68.17 14.37 49.43
C ALA A 9 67.11 14.19 48.32
N GLN A 10 67.45 13.37 47.39
CA GLN A 10 66.52 12.65 46.52
C GLN A 10 65.51 11.87 47.36
N ARG A 11 64.24 11.87 46.89
CA ARG A 11 63.33 10.74 47.08
C ARG A 11 62.30 10.75 45.95
N THR A 12 62.51 9.88 44.99
CA THR A 12 61.49 9.24 44.16
C THR A 12 60.57 8.43 45.07
N PRO A 13 59.26 8.62 44.87
CA PRO A 13 58.41 7.45 44.54
C PRO A 13 57.24 7.88 43.64
N MET A 14 57.43 7.81 42.35
CA MET A 14 56.37 8.09 41.40
C MET A 14 56.25 6.96 40.36
N LEU A 15 56.52 5.73 40.73
CA LEU A 15 56.51 4.57 39.85
C LEU A 15 55.60 3.42 40.30
N ILE A 16 54.87 3.58 41.42
CA ILE A 16 53.98 2.49 41.95
C ILE A 16 52.48 2.83 41.72
N SER A 17 52.10 4.09 41.45
CA SER A 17 50.72 4.47 41.28
C SER A 17 50.16 4.28 39.85
N VAL A 18 50.97 3.99 38.83
CA VAL A 18 50.53 3.81 37.44
C VAL A 18 50.18 2.36 37.09
N LEU A 19 50.62 1.40 37.89
CA LEU A 19 50.35 -0.03 37.63
C LEU A 19 49.02 -0.54 38.24
N LEU A 20 48.34 0.27 39.08
CA LEU A 20 47.08 -0.17 39.72
C LEU A 20 45.81 0.35 38.98
N LEU A 21 45.97 1.11 37.89
CA LEU A 21 44.82 1.66 37.13
C LEU A 21 44.53 0.93 35.82
N MET A 22 45.24 -0.15 35.50
CA MET A 22 44.98 -0.98 34.28
C MET A 22 44.36 -2.35 34.56
N ALA A 23 43.85 -2.59 35.76
CA ALA A 23 43.25 -3.87 36.11
C ALA A 23 41.72 -3.82 36.29
N VAL A 24 41.06 -2.79 35.79
CA VAL A 24 39.58 -2.72 35.86
C VAL A 24 39.06 -2.46 34.50
N THR A 25 38.47 -3.45 33.96
CA THR A 25 37.32 -3.59 33.07
C THR A 25 37.58 -4.46 31.86
N THR A 26 37.86 -5.71 32.10
CA THR A 26 37.31 -6.76 31.24
C THR A 26 36.09 -7.31 31.96
N ALA A 27 35.02 -6.57 32.01
CA ALA A 27 33.73 -7.19 32.18
C ALA A 27 33.59 -8.18 30.99
N PRO A 28 33.33 -9.45 31.19
CA PRO A 28 32.97 -10.30 30.08
C PRO A 28 31.73 -9.69 29.49
N LEU A 29 31.79 -9.24 28.22
CA LEU A 29 30.59 -9.17 27.41
C LEU A 29 29.98 -10.57 27.54
N SER A 30 28.91 -10.67 28.31
CA SER A 30 28.10 -11.88 28.30
C SER A 30 27.64 -12.02 26.86
N ALA A 31 28.33 -12.85 26.09
CA ALA A 31 27.83 -13.32 24.84
C ALA A 31 26.44 -13.91 25.16
N GLN A 32 25.37 -13.21 24.76
CA GLN A 32 24.05 -13.81 24.81
C GLN A 32 24.20 -15.15 24.12
N THR A 33 24.03 -16.22 24.87
CA THR A 33 24.02 -17.58 24.29
C THR A 33 22.89 -17.59 23.27
N GLN A 34 23.24 -17.55 22.00
CA GLN A 34 22.26 -17.64 20.91
C GLN A 34 21.56 -19.00 21.07
N ARG A 35 20.29 -18.97 21.42
CA ARG A 35 19.46 -20.16 21.42
C ARG A 35 18.86 -20.39 20.03
N PRO A 36 18.55 -21.60 19.64
CA PRO A 36 17.77 -21.82 18.41
C PRO A 36 16.43 -21.12 18.49
N MET A 37 16.00 -20.57 17.34
CA MET A 37 14.69 -19.97 17.19
C MET A 37 13.60 -21.03 17.42
N THR A 38 12.61 -20.71 18.24
CA THR A 38 11.44 -21.55 18.51
C THR A 38 10.26 -21.16 17.61
N PHE A 39 9.22 -21.97 17.59
CA PHE A 39 7.98 -21.66 16.90
C PHE A 39 7.35 -20.33 17.42
N LEU A 40 7.38 -20.11 18.73
CA LEU A 40 6.85 -18.87 19.32
C LEU A 40 7.63 -17.63 18.86
N ASP A 41 8.97 -17.72 18.78
CA ASP A 41 9.76 -16.60 18.28
C ASP A 41 9.35 -16.19 16.85
N VAL A 42 8.95 -17.16 16.02
CA VAL A 42 8.46 -16.88 14.65
C VAL A 42 7.08 -16.21 14.68
N GLN A 43 6.21 -16.60 15.61
CA GLN A 43 4.88 -16.01 15.77
C GLN A 43 4.95 -14.56 16.30
N GLU A 44 5.94 -14.24 17.11
CA GLU A 44 6.15 -12.89 17.67
C GLU A 44 6.98 -11.97 16.78
N LEU A 45 7.40 -12.47 15.60
CA LEU A 45 8.26 -11.69 14.71
C LEU A 45 7.49 -10.56 14.04
N ALA A 46 7.84 -9.31 14.34
CA ALA A 46 7.31 -8.14 13.66
C ALA A 46 7.73 -8.15 12.18
N ARG A 47 6.82 -7.75 11.29
CA ARG A 47 7.00 -7.80 9.83
C ARG A 47 6.94 -6.40 9.23
N PRO A 48 8.01 -5.93 8.58
CA PRO A 48 7.97 -4.67 7.84
C PRO A 48 7.25 -4.84 6.50
N GLY A 49 6.56 -3.78 6.05
CA GLY A 49 5.84 -3.73 4.78
C GLY A 49 5.60 -2.31 4.27
N SER A 50 4.87 -2.19 3.18
CA SER A 50 4.41 -0.92 2.58
C SER A 50 5.50 0.14 2.42
N TRP A 51 6.60 -0.22 1.76
CA TRP A 51 7.75 0.67 1.54
C TRP A 51 7.42 1.81 0.57
N THR A 52 7.45 3.05 1.05
CA THR A 52 7.09 4.22 0.25
C THR A 52 8.16 5.33 0.39
N PRO A 53 9.11 5.42 -0.56
CA PRO A 53 10.09 6.49 -0.56
C PRO A 53 9.43 7.84 -0.86
N SER A 54 9.91 8.90 -0.20
CA SER A 54 9.46 10.26 -0.51
C SER A 54 9.94 10.68 -1.91
N PRO A 55 9.15 11.50 -2.64
CA PRO A 55 9.55 12.00 -3.96
C PRO A 55 10.89 12.74 -3.99
N ASP A 56 11.28 13.43 -2.90
CA ASP A 56 12.56 14.10 -2.76
C ASP A 56 13.74 13.16 -2.41
N GLY A 57 13.47 11.86 -2.18
CA GLY A 57 14.45 10.83 -1.85
C GLY A 57 15.09 10.96 -0.47
N GLN A 58 14.55 11.82 0.43
CA GLN A 58 15.13 12.01 1.76
C GLN A 58 14.62 11.03 2.81
N TRP A 59 13.39 10.54 2.63
CA TRP A 59 12.66 9.74 3.60
C TRP A 59 12.08 8.48 3.00
N MET A 60 11.81 7.50 3.84
CA MET A 60 11.01 6.33 3.51
C MET A 60 9.99 6.10 4.61
N LEU A 61 8.71 6.02 4.24
CA LEU A 61 7.64 5.46 5.07
C LEU A 61 7.64 3.94 4.93
N TYR A 62 7.32 3.25 6.00
CA TYR A 62 7.08 1.82 5.99
C TYR A 62 6.16 1.43 7.14
N THR A 63 5.50 0.30 7.03
CA THR A 63 4.68 -0.25 8.11
C THR A 63 5.44 -1.33 8.87
N ILE A 64 5.12 -1.48 10.15
CA ILE A 64 5.50 -2.64 10.95
C ILE A 64 4.21 -3.28 11.47
N SER A 65 4.00 -4.54 11.11
CA SER A 65 2.95 -5.38 11.67
C SER A 65 3.52 -6.17 12.83
N THR A 66 3.01 -5.94 14.03
CA THR A 66 3.37 -6.64 15.26
C THR A 66 2.24 -7.59 15.62
N PRO A 67 2.45 -8.91 15.56
CA PRO A 67 1.39 -9.86 15.89
C PRO A 67 1.14 -9.94 17.38
N ASP A 68 -0.13 -10.04 17.77
CA ASP A 68 -0.58 -10.53 19.08
C ASP A 68 -1.21 -11.91 18.90
N TRP A 69 -0.41 -12.94 19.09
CA TRP A 69 -0.84 -14.32 18.89
C TRP A 69 -1.82 -14.82 19.97
N GLN A 70 -1.95 -14.10 21.10
CA GLN A 70 -2.90 -14.45 22.18
C GLN A 70 -4.32 -14.02 21.82
N GLU A 71 -4.42 -12.85 21.20
CA GLU A 71 -5.71 -12.27 20.77
C GLU A 71 -6.02 -12.58 19.29
N ASP A 72 -5.14 -13.33 18.59
CA ASP A 72 -5.25 -13.63 17.15
C ASP A 72 -5.41 -12.38 16.27
N THR A 73 -4.67 -11.32 16.63
CA THR A 73 -4.69 -10.02 15.97
C THR A 73 -3.29 -9.56 15.55
N SER A 74 -3.21 -8.48 14.84
CA SER A 74 -1.94 -7.79 14.53
C SER A 74 -2.16 -6.29 14.61
N GLN A 75 -1.22 -5.60 15.24
CA GLN A 75 -1.14 -4.15 15.25
C GLN A 75 -0.22 -3.69 14.12
N VAL A 76 -0.69 -2.77 13.27
CA VAL A 76 0.09 -2.21 12.18
C VAL A 76 0.29 -0.71 12.39
N ASP A 77 1.55 -0.30 12.47
CA ASP A 77 1.94 1.10 12.67
C ASP A 77 2.82 1.61 11.53
N ILE A 78 2.75 2.90 11.26
CA ILE A 78 3.59 3.59 10.28
C ILE A 78 4.87 4.08 10.94
N HIS A 79 5.98 3.82 10.27
CA HIS A 79 7.32 4.27 10.65
C HIS A 79 7.94 5.13 9.55
N LEU A 80 8.84 6.03 9.95
CA LEU A 80 9.60 6.90 9.07
C LEU A 80 11.10 6.69 9.31
N VAL A 81 11.88 6.59 8.24
CA VAL A 81 13.33 6.50 8.31
C VAL A 81 13.98 7.49 7.33
N SER A 82 15.06 8.13 7.73
CA SER A 82 15.88 8.95 6.82
C SER A 82 16.71 8.06 5.91
N MET A 83 16.69 8.32 4.61
CA MET A 83 17.50 7.58 3.64
C MET A 83 19.01 7.73 3.86
N SER A 84 19.45 8.87 4.38
CA SER A 84 20.87 9.11 4.73
C SER A 84 21.25 8.61 6.12
N GLY A 85 20.29 8.62 7.08
CA GLY A 85 20.52 8.20 8.46
C GLY A 85 20.37 6.69 8.70
N GLY A 86 19.68 6.00 7.80
CA GLY A 86 19.40 4.57 7.91
C GLY A 86 18.59 4.20 9.16
N LEU A 87 18.60 2.93 9.53
CA LEU A 87 17.81 2.40 10.65
C LEU A 87 17.95 3.14 11.98
N PRO A 88 19.14 3.68 12.39
CA PRO A 88 19.24 4.46 13.62
C PRO A 88 18.36 5.73 13.64
N SER A 89 17.92 6.21 12.48
CA SER A 89 17.01 7.37 12.36
C SER A 89 15.53 6.97 12.31
N SER A 90 15.22 5.69 12.35
CA SER A 90 13.86 5.19 12.31
C SER A 90 13.06 5.66 13.53
N ARG A 91 11.82 6.09 13.27
CA ARG A 91 10.87 6.47 14.31
C ARG A 91 9.46 6.04 13.95
N GLN A 92 8.70 5.64 14.93
CA GLN A 92 7.29 5.37 14.81
C GLN A 92 6.52 6.70 14.64
N MET A 93 5.55 6.72 13.75
CA MET A 93 4.74 7.89 13.43
C MET A 93 3.32 7.78 13.99
N THR A 94 2.76 6.58 14.05
CA THR A 94 1.42 6.31 14.58
C THR A 94 1.52 5.44 15.83
N PHE A 95 0.57 5.61 16.77
CA PHE A 95 0.64 5.01 18.11
C PHE A 95 -0.75 4.54 18.59
N THR A 96 -1.58 4.08 17.70
CA THR A 96 -2.87 3.47 18.08
C THR A 96 -2.62 2.12 18.74
N THR A 97 -3.57 1.63 19.53
CA THR A 97 -3.42 0.36 20.26
C THR A 97 -4.30 -0.76 19.73
N ASP A 98 -5.44 -0.40 19.14
CA ASP A 98 -6.43 -1.38 18.66
C ASP A 98 -6.80 -1.15 17.20
N ASP A 99 -6.19 -0.14 16.54
CA ASP A 99 -6.48 0.28 15.18
C ASP A 99 -5.24 0.07 14.30
N ASN A 100 -5.45 -0.09 13.00
CA ASN A 100 -4.40 -0.35 12.05
C ASN A 100 -4.21 0.81 11.07
N GLU A 101 -2.96 1.08 10.73
CA GLU A 101 -2.57 2.03 9.70
C GLU A 101 -1.95 1.33 8.51
N SER A 102 -2.41 1.69 7.33
CA SER A 102 -1.97 1.03 6.09
C SER A 102 -1.76 2.00 4.93
N SER A 103 -1.08 1.50 3.91
CA SER A 103 -0.95 2.17 2.61
C SER A 103 -0.47 3.63 2.67
N PRO A 104 0.58 3.99 3.44
CA PRO A 104 1.05 5.36 3.47
C PRO A 104 1.55 5.82 2.10
N GLN A 105 1.13 7.01 1.66
CA GLN A 105 1.54 7.62 0.40
C GLN A 105 1.97 9.08 0.64
N TRP A 106 3.08 9.48 0.03
CA TRP A 106 3.57 10.85 0.07
C TRP A 106 2.80 11.77 -0.86
N SER A 107 2.60 13.02 -0.40
CA SER A 107 2.32 14.13 -1.32
C SER A 107 3.47 14.30 -2.31
N ARG A 108 3.18 14.83 -3.51
CA ARG A 108 4.20 14.98 -4.56
C ARG A 108 5.35 15.91 -4.20
N ASP A 109 5.11 16.87 -3.31
CA ASP A 109 6.12 17.80 -2.78
C ASP A 109 6.85 17.29 -1.52
N SER A 110 6.54 16.07 -1.06
CA SER A 110 7.11 15.46 0.15
C SER A 110 6.79 16.19 1.45
N SER A 111 5.86 17.14 1.46
CA SER A 111 5.54 17.96 2.64
C SER A 111 4.66 17.25 3.67
N PHE A 112 3.91 16.24 3.25
CA PHE A 112 3.05 15.41 4.08
C PHE A 112 2.84 14.02 3.47
N PHE A 113 2.18 13.16 4.19
CA PHE A 113 1.69 11.87 3.70
C PHE A 113 0.26 11.62 4.14
N VAL A 114 -0.42 10.78 3.36
CA VAL A 114 -1.77 10.29 3.63
C VAL A 114 -1.70 8.79 3.85
N PHE A 115 -2.53 8.26 4.72
CA PHE A 115 -2.64 6.84 5.01
C PHE A 115 -4.08 6.45 5.35
N ALA A 116 -4.38 5.17 5.22
CA ALA A 116 -5.67 4.60 5.64
C ALA A 116 -5.57 4.10 7.06
N SER A 117 -6.61 4.33 7.87
CA SER A 117 -6.73 3.82 9.23
C SER A 117 -8.20 3.59 9.59
N ASP A 118 -8.46 2.56 10.37
CA ASP A 118 -9.76 2.25 10.95
C ASP A 118 -9.96 2.86 12.36
N ARG A 119 -9.04 3.74 12.78
CA ARG A 119 -9.19 4.52 14.02
C ARG A 119 -10.50 5.29 13.99
N ASP A 120 -11.13 5.43 15.15
CA ASP A 120 -12.42 6.08 15.32
C ASP A 120 -13.60 5.36 14.62
N ALA A 121 -13.38 4.20 14.00
CA ALA A 121 -14.46 3.38 13.46
C ALA A 121 -15.28 2.77 14.61
N PRO A 122 -16.61 2.60 14.43
CA PRO A 122 -17.39 1.81 15.37
C PRO A 122 -16.83 0.39 15.49
N VAL A 123 -16.73 -0.15 16.69
CA VAL A 123 -16.18 -1.50 16.98
C VAL A 123 -16.84 -2.62 16.14
N THR A 124 -18.03 -2.36 15.61
CA THR A 124 -18.80 -3.30 14.79
C THR A 124 -18.54 -3.20 13.30
N GLU A 125 -17.86 -2.13 12.84
CA GLU A 125 -17.61 -1.84 11.43
C GLU A 125 -16.19 -1.29 11.30
N SER A 126 -15.21 -2.18 11.05
CA SER A 126 -13.84 -1.77 10.74
C SER A 126 -13.78 -1.19 9.32
N VAL A 127 -13.99 0.13 9.19
CA VAL A 127 -13.93 0.85 7.92
C VAL A 127 -12.78 1.84 7.92
N ASN A 128 -11.91 1.76 6.93
CA ASN A 128 -10.80 2.69 6.80
C ASN A 128 -11.26 4.08 6.38
N GLN A 129 -10.68 5.10 7.00
CA GLN A 129 -10.74 6.49 6.56
C GLN A 129 -9.35 6.99 6.19
N LEU A 130 -9.24 8.05 5.43
CA LEU A 130 -7.97 8.68 5.10
C LEU A 130 -7.56 9.70 6.16
N TYR A 131 -6.28 9.65 6.52
CA TYR A 131 -5.67 10.55 7.49
C TYR A 131 -4.43 11.21 6.92
N PHE A 132 -4.23 12.46 7.26
CA PHE A 132 -3.08 13.29 6.93
C PHE A 132 -2.10 13.34 8.10
N MET A 133 -0.79 13.30 7.81
CA MET A 133 0.25 13.56 8.79
C MET A 133 1.49 14.19 8.14
N ARG A 134 2.23 15.01 8.90
CA ARG A 134 3.50 15.57 8.46
C ARG A 134 4.69 14.69 8.85
N PRO A 135 5.79 14.72 8.07
CA PRO A 135 6.98 13.94 8.41
C PRO A 135 7.69 14.41 9.68
N ASP A 136 7.48 15.63 10.14
CA ASP A 136 8.02 16.13 11.42
C ASP A 136 7.23 15.62 12.64
N GLY A 137 6.08 14.97 12.43
CA GLY A 137 5.21 14.38 13.44
C GLY A 137 3.97 15.22 13.70
N GLY A 138 3.35 14.98 14.85
CA GLY A 138 2.11 15.59 15.27
C GLY A 138 0.95 14.61 15.22
N GLU A 139 -0.25 15.10 15.50
CA GLU A 139 -1.48 14.32 15.48
C GLU A 139 -1.98 14.12 14.04
N ALA A 140 -2.42 12.91 13.74
CA ALA A 140 -3.06 12.63 12.46
C ALA A 140 -4.41 13.34 12.36
N ARG A 141 -4.70 13.95 11.18
CA ARG A 141 -5.98 14.61 10.92
C ARG A 141 -6.77 13.81 9.91
N GLN A 142 -8.01 13.51 10.25
CA GLN A 142 -8.93 12.84 9.35
C GLN A 142 -9.24 13.70 8.12
N ILE A 143 -9.20 13.10 6.93
CA ILE A 143 -9.55 13.72 5.64
C ILE A 143 -10.96 13.30 5.22
N THR A 144 -11.27 12.00 5.29
CA THR A 144 -12.54 11.43 4.84
C THR A 144 -13.38 10.97 6.02
N ASN A 145 -14.71 11.05 5.85
CA ASN A 145 -15.67 10.48 6.80
C ASN A 145 -16.83 9.87 5.99
N VAL A 146 -16.52 8.79 5.27
CA VAL A 146 -17.47 8.12 4.38
C VAL A 146 -18.00 6.85 5.04
N GLU A 147 -19.30 6.62 4.93
CA GLU A 147 -20.02 5.57 5.66
C GLU A 147 -19.44 4.17 5.40
N LYS A 148 -19.09 3.88 4.15
CA LYS A 148 -18.55 2.57 3.73
C LYS A 148 -17.02 2.51 3.74
N GLY A 149 -16.38 3.56 4.24
CA GLY A 149 -14.93 3.66 4.29
C GLY A 149 -14.28 3.86 2.93
N VAL A 150 -12.96 3.85 2.93
CA VAL A 150 -12.10 3.98 1.75
C VAL A 150 -11.41 2.64 1.48
N ALA A 151 -11.55 2.12 0.28
CA ALA A 151 -10.91 0.87 -0.13
C ALA A 151 -9.44 1.08 -0.52
N ASP A 152 -9.18 2.09 -1.34
CA ASP A 152 -7.84 2.50 -1.78
C ASP A 152 -7.84 3.97 -2.23
N PHE A 153 -6.64 4.52 -2.44
CA PHE A 153 -6.46 5.92 -2.83
C PHE A 153 -5.12 6.15 -3.54
N ALA A 154 -5.03 7.22 -4.33
CA ALA A 154 -3.78 7.66 -4.95
C ALA A 154 -3.78 9.15 -5.26
N PHE A 155 -2.60 9.78 -5.17
CA PHE A 155 -2.39 11.13 -5.67
C PHE A 155 -2.27 11.15 -7.19
N SER A 156 -2.83 12.19 -7.84
CA SER A 156 -2.54 12.47 -9.24
C SER A 156 -1.06 12.76 -9.46
N PHE A 157 -0.55 12.55 -10.68
CA PHE A 157 0.88 12.73 -10.97
C PHE A 157 1.35 14.18 -10.82
N ASP A 158 0.47 15.15 -11.06
CA ASP A 158 0.74 16.58 -10.85
C ASP A 158 0.59 17.03 -9.38
N GLY A 159 0.06 16.15 -8.52
CA GLY A 159 -0.15 16.41 -7.10
C GLY A 159 -1.32 17.32 -6.76
N THR A 160 -2.20 17.61 -7.72
CA THR A 160 -3.35 18.51 -7.52
C THR A 160 -4.56 17.81 -6.90
N TRP A 161 -4.67 16.49 -7.10
CA TRP A 161 -5.82 15.70 -6.65
C TRP A 161 -5.40 14.49 -5.82
N LEU A 162 -6.23 14.16 -4.84
CA LEU A 162 -6.26 12.88 -4.15
C LEU A 162 -7.53 12.15 -4.55
N ALA A 163 -7.43 11.05 -5.30
CA ALA A 163 -8.58 10.21 -5.60
C ALA A 163 -8.64 9.02 -4.64
N TYR A 164 -9.85 8.55 -4.38
CA TYR A 164 -10.10 7.37 -3.56
C TYR A 164 -11.33 6.61 -4.04
N ARG A 165 -11.36 5.32 -3.74
CA ARG A 165 -12.49 4.43 -4.03
C ARG A 165 -13.28 4.16 -2.76
N SER A 166 -14.60 4.32 -2.83
CA SER A 166 -15.52 4.12 -1.71
C SER A 166 -16.89 3.67 -2.19
N GLY A 167 -17.59 2.93 -1.34
CA GLY A 167 -18.93 2.39 -1.59
C GLY A 167 -19.13 1.02 -0.97
N GLU A 168 -20.29 0.43 -1.19
CA GLU A 168 -20.55 -0.96 -0.83
C GLU A 168 -19.68 -1.90 -1.66
N VAL A 169 -19.26 -3.02 -1.08
CA VAL A 169 -18.43 -4.02 -1.75
C VAL A 169 -19.05 -4.44 -3.08
N GLY A 170 -18.29 -4.29 -4.17
CA GLY A 170 -18.72 -4.54 -5.54
C GLY A 170 -19.54 -3.42 -6.18
N LEU A 171 -19.71 -2.28 -5.50
CA LEU A 171 -20.38 -1.07 -5.99
C LEU A 171 -19.53 0.19 -5.79
N GLU A 172 -18.28 0.02 -5.36
CA GLU A 172 -17.39 1.15 -5.07
C GLU A 172 -17.20 2.04 -6.30
N GLN A 173 -17.26 3.33 -6.08
CA GLN A 173 -17.03 4.35 -7.10
C GLN A 173 -15.81 5.20 -6.74
N LEU A 174 -15.28 5.93 -7.71
CA LEU A 174 -14.16 6.85 -7.54
C LEU A 174 -14.65 8.24 -7.16
N TYR A 175 -13.96 8.82 -6.19
CA TYR A 175 -14.12 10.18 -5.70
C TYR A 175 -12.77 10.88 -5.72
N ARG A 176 -12.77 12.22 -5.75
CA ARG A 176 -11.53 13.00 -5.66
C ARG A 176 -11.70 14.23 -4.75
N LEU A 177 -10.58 14.62 -4.14
CA LEU A 177 -10.45 15.84 -3.33
C LEU A 177 -9.29 16.69 -3.86
N PRO A 178 -9.40 18.01 -3.88
CA PRO A 178 -8.27 18.88 -4.19
C PRO A 178 -7.25 18.82 -3.05
N VAL A 179 -5.96 18.66 -3.39
CA VAL A 179 -4.89 18.51 -2.40
C VAL A 179 -4.66 19.77 -1.59
N ASP A 180 -4.91 20.94 -2.15
CA ASP A 180 -4.80 22.22 -1.47
C ASP A 180 -5.98 22.52 -0.51
N ASP A 181 -7.05 21.72 -0.55
CA ASP A 181 -8.23 21.87 0.33
C ASP A 181 -8.80 20.55 0.85
N LEU A 182 -7.92 19.62 1.28
CA LEU A 182 -8.27 18.26 1.74
C LEU A 182 -9.29 18.21 2.90
N PHE A 183 -9.43 19.29 3.66
CA PHE A 183 -10.23 19.28 4.90
C PHE A 183 -11.54 20.03 4.82
N LEU A 184 -11.76 20.82 3.80
CA LEU A 184 -12.93 21.70 3.68
C LEU A 184 -13.72 21.46 2.39
N ALA A 185 -13.08 20.89 1.36
CA ALA A 185 -13.77 20.59 0.10
C ALA A 185 -14.66 19.34 0.26
N ASP A 186 -15.83 19.40 -0.36
CA ASP A 186 -16.63 18.20 -0.60
C ASP A 186 -15.95 17.35 -1.70
N ALA A 187 -16.00 16.04 -1.57
CA ALA A 187 -15.45 15.15 -2.58
C ALA A 187 -16.30 15.14 -3.85
N ASP A 188 -15.65 15.34 -4.99
CA ASP A 188 -16.27 15.17 -6.30
C ASP A 188 -16.37 13.69 -6.65
N GLN A 189 -17.57 13.19 -6.98
CA GLN A 189 -17.73 11.87 -7.54
C GLN A 189 -17.24 11.84 -8.98
N VAL A 190 -16.30 10.94 -9.30
CA VAL A 190 -15.64 10.83 -10.61
C VAL A 190 -16.31 9.81 -11.52
N THR A 191 -16.80 8.74 -10.94
CA THR A 191 -17.49 7.64 -11.65
C THR A 191 -18.85 7.39 -11.04
N ASP A 192 -19.78 6.99 -11.89
CA ASP A 192 -21.08 6.45 -11.52
C ASP A 192 -21.33 5.18 -12.33
N GLY A 193 -22.16 4.29 -11.84
CA GLY A 193 -22.48 3.07 -12.55
C GLY A 193 -23.10 2.00 -11.66
N GLU A 194 -23.68 0.99 -12.32
CA GLU A 194 -24.34 -0.13 -11.63
C GLU A 194 -23.36 -1.17 -11.08
N ALA A 195 -22.14 -1.23 -11.64
CA ALA A 195 -21.07 -2.09 -11.17
C ALA A 195 -19.93 -1.26 -10.54
N GLY A 196 -19.28 -1.81 -9.53
CA GLY A 196 -18.16 -1.19 -8.85
C GLY A 196 -16.87 -1.20 -9.67
N ILE A 197 -15.96 -0.33 -9.28
CA ILE A 197 -14.60 -0.26 -9.82
C ILE A 197 -13.76 -1.37 -9.17
N GLU A 198 -13.13 -2.22 -9.98
CA GLU A 198 -12.30 -3.35 -9.51
C GLU A 198 -10.85 -2.91 -9.27
N ASP A 199 -10.29 -2.15 -10.22
CA ASP A 199 -8.94 -1.60 -10.18
C ASP A 199 -8.89 -0.28 -10.94
N TRP A 200 -7.93 0.61 -10.62
CA TRP A 200 -7.83 1.92 -11.25
C TRP A 200 -6.46 2.58 -11.11
N THR A 201 -6.14 3.48 -12.03
CA THR A 201 -4.94 4.32 -11.96
C THR A 201 -5.15 5.67 -12.63
N TRP A 202 -4.39 6.68 -12.20
CA TRP A 202 -4.31 7.97 -12.84
C TRP A 202 -3.62 7.89 -14.21
N ALA A 203 -4.13 8.63 -15.19
CA ALA A 203 -3.37 8.96 -16.39
C ALA A 203 -2.14 9.79 -16.03
N ARG A 204 -1.07 9.66 -16.81
CA ARG A 204 0.19 10.39 -16.57
C ARG A 204 0.06 11.91 -16.63
N ASP A 205 -0.88 12.40 -17.42
CA ASP A 205 -1.21 13.82 -17.53
C ASP A 205 -2.14 14.34 -16.42
N SER A 206 -2.61 13.45 -15.53
CA SER A 206 -3.54 13.78 -14.44
C SER A 206 -4.91 14.33 -14.90
N GLN A 207 -5.26 14.15 -16.19
CA GLN A 207 -6.54 14.63 -16.73
C GLN A 207 -7.59 13.53 -16.83
N SER A 208 -7.19 12.27 -16.68
CA SER A 208 -8.06 11.10 -16.78
C SER A 208 -7.73 10.07 -15.73
N ILE A 209 -8.68 9.18 -15.44
CA ILE A 209 -8.50 7.97 -14.66
C ILE A 209 -8.92 6.77 -15.51
N TYR A 210 -8.05 5.75 -15.55
CA TYR A 210 -8.34 4.47 -16.18
C TYR A 210 -8.74 3.48 -15.10
N PHE A 211 -9.72 2.62 -15.41
CA PHE A 211 -10.24 1.68 -14.42
C PHE A 211 -10.84 0.43 -15.07
N ILE A 212 -10.86 -0.64 -14.29
CA ILE A 212 -11.55 -1.90 -14.64
C ILE A 212 -12.91 -1.90 -13.96
N ARG A 213 -13.96 -2.24 -14.74
CA ARG A 213 -15.33 -2.37 -14.28
C ARG A 213 -16.08 -3.41 -15.12
N GLN A 214 -16.98 -4.15 -14.51
CA GLN A 214 -17.91 -5.02 -15.22
C GLN A 214 -18.88 -4.23 -16.11
N ASN A 215 -19.30 -4.84 -17.23
CA ASN A 215 -20.24 -4.20 -18.14
C ASN A 215 -21.62 -3.97 -17.51
N PHE A 216 -22.03 -4.89 -16.64
CA PHE A 216 -23.27 -4.82 -15.88
C PHE A 216 -23.11 -5.58 -14.56
N ARG A 217 -24.01 -5.32 -13.61
CA ARG A 217 -24.10 -6.05 -12.35
C ARG A 217 -24.98 -7.29 -12.54
N ASP A 218 -24.52 -8.45 -12.07
CA ASP A 218 -25.36 -9.67 -11.99
C ASP A 218 -26.25 -9.59 -10.74
N GLU A 219 -27.44 -9.02 -10.89
CA GLU A 219 -28.40 -8.82 -9.79
C GLU A 219 -28.85 -10.14 -9.17
N ASP A 220 -28.89 -11.23 -9.92
CA ASP A 220 -29.24 -12.54 -9.41
C ASP A 220 -28.13 -13.13 -8.53
N ASP A 221 -26.86 -12.91 -8.88
CA ASP A 221 -25.72 -13.32 -8.06
C ASP A 221 -25.67 -12.50 -6.75
N VAL A 222 -25.86 -11.20 -6.87
CA VAL A 222 -25.91 -10.29 -5.71
C VAL A 222 -27.01 -10.72 -4.74
N ARG A 223 -28.22 -10.86 -5.20
CA ARG A 223 -29.36 -11.29 -4.36
C ARG A 223 -29.09 -12.63 -3.68
N ARG A 224 -28.53 -13.61 -4.39
CA ARG A 224 -28.17 -14.90 -3.80
C ARG A 224 -27.14 -14.75 -2.68
N ARG A 225 -26.16 -13.90 -2.85
CA ARG A 225 -25.13 -13.64 -1.82
C ARG A 225 -25.70 -12.93 -0.60
N GLU A 226 -26.55 -11.93 -0.78
CA GLU A 226 -27.27 -11.24 0.29
C GLU A 226 -28.16 -12.21 1.10
N GLU A 227 -28.76 -13.19 0.45
CA GLU A 227 -29.55 -14.25 1.09
C GLU A 227 -28.69 -15.39 1.68
N ASN A 228 -27.34 -15.25 1.71
CA ASN A 228 -26.39 -16.29 2.11
C ASN A 228 -26.47 -17.57 1.30
N PHE A 229 -26.96 -17.47 0.06
CA PHE A 229 -27.03 -18.58 -0.89
C PHE A 229 -25.79 -18.55 -1.81
N THR A 230 -24.69 -19.11 -1.32
CA THR A 230 -23.37 -19.06 -1.98
C THR A 230 -23.13 -20.20 -2.98
N VAL A 231 -24.17 -20.67 -3.65
CA VAL A 231 -24.03 -21.72 -4.67
C VAL A 231 -23.67 -21.10 -6.01
N ASP A 232 -22.55 -21.51 -6.56
CA ASP A 232 -22.17 -21.16 -7.92
C ASP A 232 -23.02 -21.91 -8.94
N ILE A 233 -23.59 -21.21 -9.92
CA ILE A 233 -24.39 -21.80 -11.00
C ILE A 233 -23.47 -22.00 -12.21
N LYS A 234 -23.23 -23.25 -12.54
CA LYS A 234 -22.47 -23.59 -13.76
C LYS A 234 -23.22 -23.06 -14.99
N ASN A 235 -22.53 -22.42 -15.90
CA ASN A 235 -23.04 -21.77 -17.10
C ASN A 235 -23.93 -20.53 -16.83
N ALA A 236 -23.86 -19.91 -15.64
CA ALA A 236 -24.42 -18.57 -15.46
C ALA A 236 -23.72 -17.58 -16.39
N VAL A 237 -24.48 -16.61 -16.89
CA VAL A 237 -23.87 -15.48 -17.62
C VAL A 237 -22.98 -14.73 -16.66
N THR A 238 -21.68 -14.62 -16.99
CA THR A 238 -20.73 -13.86 -16.21
C THR A 238 -20.53 -12.50 -16.86
N PRO A 239 -20.72 -11.39 -16.13
CA PRO A 239 -20.38 -10.08 -16.65
C PRO A 239 -18.90 -9.99 -16.98
N PHE A 240 -18.57 -9.45 -18.16
CA PHE A 240 -17.19 -9.21 -18.53
C PHE A 240 -16.69 -7.93 -17.88
N SER A 241 -15.51 -7.99 -17.26
CA SER A 241 -14.78 -6.81 -16.83
C SER A 241 -13.99 -6.24 -18.00
N ASN A 242 -14.04 -4.93 -18.16
CA ASN A 242 -13.39 -4.20 -19.25
C ASN A 242 -12.60 -3.03 -18.71
N LEU A 243 -11.64 -2.55 -19.53
CA LEU A 243 -10.91 -1.30 -19.27
C LEU A 243 -11.74 -0.12 -19.75
N TRP A 244 -11.85 0.86 -18.89
CA TRP A 244 -12.59 2.11 -19.09
C TRP A 244 -11.69 3.31 -18.82
N VAL A 245 -12.07 4.46 -19.32
CA VAL A 245 -11.45 5.75 -19.00
C VAL A 245 -12.51 6.77 -18.68
N THR A 246 -12.24 7.61 -17.68
CA THR A 246 -13.01 8.84 -17.42
C THR A 246 -12.15 10.07 -17.66
N ASP A 247 -12.66 11.02 -18.43
CA ASP A 247 -12.07 12.35 -18.61
C ASP A 247 -12.63 13.28 -17.54
N LEU A 248 -11.75 13.88 -16.75
CA LEU A 248 -12.13 14.66 -15.57
C LEU A 248 -12.71 16.03 -15.88
N ALA A 249 -12.42 16.58 -17.06
CA ALA A 249 -12.93 17.88 -17.46
C ALA A 249 -14.34 17.79 -18.03
N SER A 250 -14.60 16.78 -18.86
CA SER A 250 -15.91 16.54 -19.47
C SER A 250 -16.83 15.64 -18.64
N GLN A 251 -16.27 14.96 -17.62
CA GLN A 251 -16.93 13.91 -16.82
C GLN A 251 -17.51 12.77 -17.69
N SER A 252 -16.89 12.52 -18.84
CA SER A 252 -17.31 11.46 -19.75
C SER A 252 -16.59 10.15 -19.43
N VAL A 253 -17.37 9.08 -19.34
CA VAL A 253 -16.86 7.71 -19.14
C VAL A 253 -16.97 6.94 -20.44
N ARG A 254 -15.88 6.27 -20.86
CA ARG A 254 -15.80 5.52 -22.11
C ARG A 254 -15.14 4.16 -21.91
N GLN A 255 -15.73 3.13 -22.48
CA GLN A 255 -15.17 1.79 -22.54
C GLN A 255 -14.08 1.71 -23.61
N LEU A 256 -12.93 1.11 -23.29
CA LEU A 256 -11.77 0.97 -24.18
C LEU A 256 -11.61 -0.45 -24.72
N THR A 257 -12.05 -1.45 -23.97
CA THR A 257 -11.94 -2.86 -24.38
C THR A 257 -13.32 -3.52 -24.44
N ASN A 258 -13.47 -4.50 -25.33
CA ASN A 258 -14.65 -5.35 -25.41
C ASN A 258 -14.23 -6.68 -26.03
N LEU A 259 -13.55 -7.51 -25.25
CA LEU A 259 -13.13 -8.84 -25.67
C LEU A 259 -14.35 -9.78 -25.65
N PRO A 260 -14.53 -10.64 -26.66
CA PRO A 260 -15.73 -11.49 -26.78
C PRO A 260 -15.77 -12.61 -25.75
N ASP A 261 -14.62 -13.06 -25.24
CA ASP A 261 -14.44 -14.29 -24.46
C ASP A 261 -13.42 -14.15 -23.30
N ALA A 262 -13.03 -12.92 -22.95
CA ALA A 262 -12.11 -12.67 -21.85
C ALA A 262 -12.50 -11.41 -21.07
N SER A 263 -12.26 -11.44 -19.75
CA SER A 263 -12.34 -10.30 -18.86
C SER A 263 -10.95 -9.68 -18.68
N VAL A 264 -10.88 -8.35 -18.65
CA VAL A 264 -9.68 -7.63 -18.22
C VAL A 264 -9.55 -7.81 -16.71
N THR A 265 -8.40 -8.32 -16.25
CA THR A 265 -8.14 -8.60 -14.82
C THR A 265 -7.05 -7.76 -14.19
N ASP A 266 -6.22 -7.13 -15.02
CA ASP A 266 -5.10 -6.29 -14.61
C ASP A 266 -4.67 -5.41 -15.77
N PHE A 267 -4.13 -4.22 -15.51
CA PHE A 267 -3.61 -3.34 -16.56
C PHE A 267 -2.53 -2.39 -16.05
N GLU A 268 -1.66 -1.96 -16.97
CA GLU A 268 -0.65 -0.93 -16.72
C GLU A 268 -0.59 0.07 -17.86
N LEU A 269 -0.40 1.34 -17.53
CA LEU A 269 -0.19 2.41 -18.51
C LEU A 269 1.29 2.65 -18.77
N SER A 270 1.66 2.83 -20.04
CA SER A 270 3.01 3.24 -20.41
C SER A 270 3.38 4.60 -19.82
N LEU A 271 4.69 4.82 -19.62
CA LEU A 271 5.19 6.07 -19.05
C LEU A 271 4.91 7.31 -19.92
N ASP A 272 4.79 7.13 -21.22
CA ASP A 272 4.44 8.20 -22.18
C ASP A 272 2.93 8.41 -22.34
N GLY A 273 2.12 7.56 -21.70
CA GLY A 273 0.66 7.64 -21.76
C GLY A 273 0.06 7.31 -23.12
N GLN A 274 0.79 6.61 -24.01
CA GLN A 274 0.30 6.25 -25.34
C GLN A 274 -0.27 4.84 -25.40
N TRP A 275 0.14 3.97 -24.48
CA TRP A 275 -0.18 2.56 -24.48
C TRP A 275 -0.71 2.10 -23.12
N ALA A 276 -1.53 1.06 -23.17
CA ALA A 276 -1.86 0.25 -22.01
C ALA A 276 -1.55 -1.22 -22.32
N THR A 277 -0.93 -1.93 -21.39
CA THR A 277 -0.91 -3.39 -21.39
C THR A 277 -1.99 -3.90 -20.47
N PHE A 278 -2.61 -5.01 -20.81
CA PHE A 278 -3.60 -5.62 -19.93
C PHE A 278 -3.62 -7.14 -20.05
N VAL A 279 -4.14 -7.79 -19.03
CA VAL A 279 -4.34 -9.23 -18.96
C VAL A 279 -5.80 -9.54 -19.29
N GLY A 280 -6.03 -10.33 -20.32
CA GLY A 280 -7.34 -10.93 -20.62
C GLY A 280 -7.41 -12.32 -20.04
N GLY A 281 -8.23 -12.52 -19.00
CA GLY A 281 -8.42 -13.80 -18.32
C GLY A 281 -9.72 -14.49 -18.74
N SER A 282 -9.79 -15.82 -18.57
CA SER A 282 -11.00 -16.60 -18.80
C SER A 282 -12.14 -16.15 -17.88
N THR A 283 -13.35 -16.15 -18.41
CA THR A 283 -14.57 -15.87 -17.64
C THR A 283 -15.19 -17.11 -17.03
N GLU A 284 -14.62 -18.30 -17.28
CA GLU A 284 -15.15 -19.53 -16.71
C GLU A 284 -14.93 -19.60 -15.21
N ARG A 285 -15.98 -19.35 -14.43
CA ARG A 285 -15.99 -19.44 -12.95
C ARG A 285 -15.68 -20.85 -12.40
N TYR A 286 -15.63 -21.88 -13.27
CA TYR A 286 -15.58 -23.29 -12.86
C TYR A 286 -14.33 -24.03 -13.26
N GLU A 287 -13.26 -23.35 -13.49
CA GLU A 287 -11.98 -24.02 -13.64
C GLU A 287 -11.64 -24.75 -12.34
N ARG A 288 -11.62 -26.08 -12.42
CA ARG A 288 -11.34 -26.97 -11.28
C ARG A 288 -9.98 -26.77 -10.65
N ASN A 289 -9.15 -25.93 -11.25
CA ASN A 289 -7.78 -25.71 -10.80
C ASN A 289 -7.49 -24.19 -10.79
N ILE A 290 -7.29 -23.62 -9.61
CA ILE A 290 -6.91 -22.21 -9.41
C ILE A 290 -5.68 -21.81 -10.23
N THR A 291 -4.85 -22.78 -10.62
CA THR A 291 -3.66 -22.57 -11.46
C THR A 291 -4.04 -22.42 -12.94
N ALA A 292 -5.17 -22.95 -13.37
CA ALA A 292 -5.56 -22.96 -14.79
C ALA A 292 -5.95 -21.54 -15.27
N SER A 293 -6.66 -20.74 -14.47
CA SER A 293 -7.07 -19.39 -14.84
C SER A 293 -5.90 -18.49 -15.24
N ARG A 294 -4.74 -18.65 -14.59
CA ARG A 294 -3.51 -17.93 -14.95
C ARG A 294 -2.82 -18.47 -16.21
N LEU A 295 -2.99 -19.74 -16.52
CA LEU A 295 -2.42 -20.38 -17.71
C LEU A 295 -3.19 -20.02 -18.99
N TYR A 296 -4.47 -19.66 -18.87
CA TYR A 296 -5.34 -19.27 -19.98
C TYR A 296 -5.45 -17.76 -20.15
N ALA A 297 -4.72 -16.97 -19.33
CA ALA A 297 -4.67 -15.54 -19.47
C ALA A 297 -3.65 -15.13 -20.53
N ASP A 298 -4.05 -14.19 -21.38
CA ASP A 298 -3.20 -13.60 -22.40
C ASP A 298 -2.87 -12.16 -22.12
N GLN A 299 -1.70 -11.73 -22.62
CA GLN A 299 -1.27 -10.34 -22.59
C GLN A 299 -1.73 -9.63 -23.85
N TYR A 300 -2.23 -8.43 -23.67
CA TYR A 300 -2.69 -7.56 -24.74
C TYR A 300 -2.00 -6.20 -24.65
N LEU A 301 -1.85 -5.57 -25.81
CA LEU A 301 -1.40 -4.19 -25.95
C LEU A 301 -2.54 -3.35 -26.56
N LEU A 302 -2.87 -2.25 -25.94
CA LEU A 302 -3.85 -1.28 -26.40
C LEU A 302 -3.16 0.04 -26.73
N GLU A 303 -3.31 0.52 -27.97
CA GLU A 303 -2.94 1.88 -28.35
C GLU A 303 -4.08 2.83 -27.95
N LEU A 304 -3.85 3.73 -26.97
CA LEU A 304 -4.89 4.54 -26.37
C LEU A 304 -5.49 5.58 -27.33
N SER A 305 -4.74 6.00 -28.34
CA SER A 305 -5.19 7.01 -29.33
C SER A 305 -6.11 6.44 -30.40
N THR A 306 -5.90 5.20 -30.80
CA THR A 306 -6.63 4.52 -31.90
C THR A 306 -7.58 3.46 -31.40
N GLU A 307 -7.46 3.06 -30.12
CA GLU A 307 -8.14 1.93 -29.49
C GLU A 307 -7.85 0.58 -30.17
N HIS A 308 -6.72 0.51 -30.88
CA HIS A 308 -6.27 -0.72 -31.47
C HIS A 308 -5.72 -1.68 -30.41
N ILE A 309 -6.24 -2.92 -30.41
CA ILE A 309 -5.85 -3.96 -29.46
C ILE A 309 -5.08 -5.03 -30.23
N GLU A 310 -3.88 -5.36 -29.75
CA GLU A 310 -3.05 -6.46 -30.23
C GLU A 310 -2.88 -7.51 -29.13
N ARG A 311 -3.15 -8.79 -29.44
CA ARG A 311 -2.86 -9.92 -28.56
C ARG A 311 -1.39 -10.28 -28.67
N LEU A 312 -0.64 -10.17 -27.57
CA LEU A 312 0.82 -10.38 -27.54
C LEU A 312 1.20 -11.84 -27.26
N THR A 313 0.37 -12.55 -26.52
CA THR A 313 0.61 -13.97 -26.19
C THR A 313 -0.57 -14.82 -26.63
N GLU A 314 -0.28 -16.06 -26.96
CA GLU A 314 -1.28 -17.07 -27.30
C GLU A 314 -1.01 -18.26 -26.39
N ASN A 315 -1.66 -18.28 -25.24
CA ASN A 315 -1.55 -19.36 -24.29
C ASN A 315 -2.47 -20.51 -24.72
N PHE A 316 -2.06 -21.72 -24.43
CA PHE A 316 -2.62 -22.97 -24.90
C PHE A 316 -4.15 -22.97 -24.87
N GLU A 317 -4.79 -22.97 -26.02
CA GLU A 317 -6.09 -23.58 -26.17
C GLU A 317 -5.89 -25.09 -25.98
N ILE A 318 -6.54 -25.67 -24.95
CA ILE A 318 -6.69 -27.12 -24.90
C ILE A 318 -7.53 -27.45 -26.14
N ALA A 319 -6.89 -28.02 -27.16
CA ALA A 319 -7.63 -28.54 -28.29
C ALA A 319 -8.70 -29.45 -27.73
N GLU A 320 -9.98 -29.10 -27.89
CA GLU A 320 -11.08 -29.99 -27.65
C GLU A 320 -10.79 -31.23 -28.48
N SER A 321 -10.43 -32.30 -27.80
CA SER A 321 -10.36 -33.61 -28.46
C SER A 321 -11.78 -34.02 -28.81
N ASP A 322 -12.10 -33.99 -30.10
CA ASP A 322 -13.31 -34.61 -30.70
C ASP A 322 -13.59 -36.03 -30.16
#